data_a68caefedad3456fdcfa83478ed94e1e
#
_entry.id   a68caefedad3456fdcfa83478ed94e1e
#
_cell.length_a   1.000
_cell.length_b   1.000
_cell.length_c   1.000
_cell.angle_alpha   90.00
_cell.angle_beta   90.00
_cell.angle_gamma   90.00
#
_symmetry.space_group_name_H-M   'P 1'
#
loop_
_entity.id
_entity.type
_entity.pdbx_description
1 polymer ?
#
loop_
_entity_poly.entity_id
_entity_poly.type
_entity_poly.pdbx_seq_one_letter_code
_entity_poly.pdbx_strand_id
1 'polypeptide(L)'
;TAYEIRIRDWSSDVCSSDLGPRDGLQSISNIMPLEAKKAWIAAEAAAGVTEIEVGSFVPAKLLPQLADTAEVVAFARTIPGLTVAVLVPNFKGAEAAIAAGAHKITIPLSTSETHSLKNVRRTHAQMIEESRQIAELIRSLPVDQRPKFEGGLSTAFGCTLEGIVPPERVVALAEALMKAGCDEVGLSDTTGYANPTQVKDLVKRVRAAVGEHALSGLHLHNTRGLGLANVMAGLEVGITTFDSSLGGLGGCPFAPGASGNIVTEDLVFMLEAMGLPTGIDLPKLLDVRRILKAALPNDELYGFTPDAGLPLGFQAATSTVGVSQ
;
A
#
# COMPACT_ATOMS: atom_id res chain seq x y z
N THR A 1 11.88 -33.37 -11.81
CA THR A 1 10.79 -33.15 -10.86
C THR A 1 10.08 -31.88 -11.28
N ALA A 2 8.93 -32.04 -11.94
CA ALA A 2 8.06 -30.96 -12.28
C ALA A 2 7.58 -30.31 -10.96
N TYR A 3 7.86 -29.02 -10.78
CA TYR A 3 7.17 -28.22 -9.80
C TYR A 3 5.72 -28.09 -10.29
N GLU A 4 4.81 -28.94 -9.81
CA GLU A 4 3.40 -28.65 -9.84
C GLU A 4 3.19 -27.44 -8.91
N ILE A 5 3.10 -26.25 -9.49
CA ILE A 5 2.44 -25.14 -8.84
C ILE A 5 1.00 -25.60 -8.70
N ARG A 6 0.65 -26.18 -7.55
CA ARG A 6 -0.76 -26.36 -7.19
C ARG A 6 -1.29 -24.94 -7.01
N ILE A 7 -1.98 -24.46 -8.03
CA ILE A 7 -2.92 -23.36 -7.91
C ILE A 7 -3.97 -23.91 -6.93
N ARG A 8 -3.78 -23.66 -5.65
CA ARG A 8 -4.81 -23.87 -4.63
C ARG A 8 -6.01 -23.05 -5.09
N ASP A 9 -7.20 -23.51 -4.74
CA ASP A 9 -8.46 -22.80 -4.96
C ASP A 9 -8.29 -21.31 -4.56
N TRP A 10 -7.96 -20.49 -5.52
CA TRP A 10 -7.79 -19.06 -5.36
C TRP A 10 -9.18 -18.44 -5.59
N SER A 11 -10.10 -18.80 -4.69
CA SER A 11 -11.48 -18.34 -4.71
C SER A 11 -11.67 -16.96 -4.04
N SER A 12 -10.59 -16.36 -3.55
CA SER A 12 -10.64 -15.02 -2.96
C SER A 12 -10.16 -13.98 -3.98
N ASP A 13 -10.94 -12.92 -4.15
CA ASP A 13 -10.56 -11.77 -4.96
C ASP A 13 -9.21 -11.22 -4.47
N VAL A 14 -8.29 -10.98 -5.39
CA VAL A 14 -7.02 -10.32 -5.07
C VAL A 14 -7.27 -8.82 -5.04
N CYS A 15 -6.99 -8.18 -3.91
CA CYS A 15 -7.20 -6.76 -3.72
C CYS A 15 -5.92 -5.99 -4.03
N SER A 16 -6.04 -4.90 -4.80
CA SER A 16 -5.00 -3.90 -4.97
C SER A 16 -5.42 -2.64 -4.22
N SER A 17 -4.57 -2.19 -3.28
CA SER A 17 -4.68 -0.88 -2.65
C SER A 17 -3.80 0.10 -3.43
N ASP A 18 -4.35 1.23 -3.89
CA ASP A 18 -3.55 2.24 -4.59
C ASP A 18 -3.02 3.29 -3.59
N LEU A 19 -1.71 3.45 -3.58
CA LEU A 19 -1.00 4.40 -2.73
C LEU A 19 -0.52 5.64 -3.50
N GLY A 20 -0.84 5.77 -4.78
CA GLY A 20 -0.37 6.85 -5.63
C GLY A 20 -0.66 8.25 -5.07
N PRO A 21 -1.88 8.54 -4.61
CA PRO A 21 -2.21 9.85 -4.04
C PRO A 21 -1.46 10.19 -2.75
N ARG A 22 -0.94 9.20 -2.02
CA ARG A 22 -0.12 9.43 -0.83
C ARG A 22 1.36 9.19 -1.09
N ASP A 23 1.77 7.94 -1.31
CA ASP A 23 3.17 7.55 -1.42
C ASP A 23 3.79 8.08 -2.71
N GLY A 24 3.04 8.01 -3.80
CA GLY A 24 3.42 8.59 -5.07
C GLY A 24 3.69 10.08 -4.97
N LEU A 25 2.71 10.84 -4.52
CA LEU A 25 2.80 12.31 -4.47
C LEU A 25 3.80 12.83 -3.45
N GLN A 26 4.03 12.13 -2.33
CA GLN A 26 5.02 12.58 -1.34
C GLN A 26 6.45 12.59 -1.88
N SER A 27 6.74 11.80 -2.91
CA SER A 27 8.08 11.56 -3.44
C SER A 27 8.45 12.50 -4.58
N ILE A 28 7.49 13.26 -5.12
CA ILE A 28 7.71 14.21 -6.20
C ILE A 28 7.82 15.65 -5.66
N SER A 29 8.47 16.53 -6.43
CA SER A 29 8.62 17.94 -6.04
C SER A 29 7.41 18.80 -6.39
N ASN A 30 6.64 18.38 -7.39
CA ASN A 30 5.46 19.10 -7.83
C ASN A 30 4.29 18.91 -6.87
N ILE A 31 3.48 19.96 -6.70
CA ILE A 31 2.25 19.90 -5.91
C ILE A 31 1.10 19.72 -6.88
N MET A 32 0.44 18.55 -6.84
CA MET A 32 -0.76 18.31 -7.64
C MET A 32 -1.91 19.15 -7.12
N PRO A 33 -2.65 19.88 -7.99
CA PRO A 33 -3.82 20.64 -7.58
C PRO A 33 -4.90 19.73 -6.95
N LEU A 34 -5.59 20.25 -5.92
CA LEU A 34 -6.64 19.52 -5.21
C LEU A 34 -7.70 18.90 -6.14
N GLU A 35 -8.17 19.66 -7.13
CA GLU A 35 -9.19 19.16 -8.07
C GLU A 35 -8.65 18.03 -8.97
N ALA A 36 -7.34 18.02 -9.28
CA ALA A 36 -6.73 16.91 -10.00
C ALA A 36 -6.63 15.66 -9.13
N LYS A 37 -6.30 15.79 -7.83
CA LYS A 37 -6.33 14.68 -6.87
C LYS A 37 -7.72 14.06 -6.76
N LYS A 38 -8.76 14.91 -6.63
CA LYS A 38 -10.14 14.46 -6.59
C LYS A 38 -10.56 13.73 -7.87
N ALA A 39 -10.21 14.29 -9.03
CA ALA A 39 -10.50 13.69 -10.32
C ALA A 39 -9.80 12.33 -10.47
N TRP A 40 -8.54 12.22 -10.03
CA TRP A 40 -7.79 10.97 -10.01
C TRP A 40 -8.47 9.91 -9.15
N ILE A 41 -8.71 10.20 -7.87
CA ILE A 41 -9.35 9.27 -6.91
C ILE A 41 -10.73 8.82 -7.40
N ALA A 42 -11.54 9.75 -7.94
CA ALA A 42 -12.85 9.41 -8.49
C ALA A 42 -12.75 8.49 -9.71
N ALA A 43 -11.78 8.70 -10.59
CA ALA A 43 -11.58 7.88 -11.78
C ALA A 43 -11.06 6.49 -11.45
N GLU A 44 -10.17 6.34 -10.47
CA GLU A 44 -9.71 5.03 -9.98
C GLU A 44 -10.84 4.26 -9.31
N ALA A 45 -11.62 4.89 -8.45
CA ALA A 45 -12.77 4.26 -7.83
C ALA A 45 -13.81 3.83 -8.89
N ALA A 46 -14.03 4.64 -9.94
CA ALA A 46 -14.89 4.29 -11.07
C ALA A 46 -14.32 3.17 -11.95
N ALA A 47 -13.00 2.95 -11.91
CA ALA A 47 -12.35 1.80 -12.54
C ALA A 47 -12.42 0.53 -11.67
N GLY A 48 -12.90 0.61 -10.42
CA GLY A 48 -13.09 -0.55 -9.55
C GLY A 48 -12.07 -0.66 -8.41
N VAL A 49 -11.18 0.32 -8.23
CA VAL A 49 -10.28 0.34 -7.06
C VAL A 49 -11.10 0.59 -5.80
N THR A 50 -11.00 -0.32 -4.83
CA THR A 50 -11.84 -0.32 -3.63
C THR A 50 -11.17 0.26 -2.39
N GLU A 51 -9.83 0.38 -2.38
CA GLU A 51 -9.06 1.01 -1.31
C GLU A 51 -8.01 1.94 -1.91
N ILE A 52 -7.97 3.19 -1.43
CA ILE A 52 -6.97 4.19 -1.84
C ILE A 52 -6.41 4.87 -0.59
N GLU A 53 -5.09 4.91 -0.47
CA GLU A 53 -4.42 5.74 0.53
C GLU A 53 -4.29 7.17 -0.01
N VAL A 54 -5.25 8.02 0.38
CA VAL A 54 -5.50 9.31 -0.26
C VAL A 54 -4.61 10.45 0.23
N GLY A 55 -3.85 10.24 1.29
CA GLY A 55 -2.99 11.29 1.84
C GLY A 55 -2.33 10.91 3.16
N SER A 56 -1.66 11.88 3.76
CA SER A 56 -0.97 11.72 5.04
C SER A 56 -1.14 12.95 5.92
N PHE A 57 -1.32 12.74 7.20
CA PHE A 57 -1.40 13.81 8.21
C PHE A 57 -0.01 14.18 8.77
N VAL A 58 1.00 14.17 7.93
CA VAL A 58 2.30 14.78 8.21
C VAL A 58 2.15 16.30 8.15
N PRO A 59 2.83 17.08 9.02
CA PRO A 59 2.74 18.54 8.97
C PRO A 59 3.06 19.11 7.58
N ALA A 60 2.20 19.99 7.06
CA ALA A 60 2.32 20.58 5.71
C ALA A 60 3.68 21.27 5.44
N LYS A 61 4.35 21.78 6.49
CA LYS A 61 5.69 22.34 6.38
C LYS A 61 6.73 21.29 5.94
N LEU A 62 6.54 20.03 6.30
CA LEU A 62 7.45 18.92 5.96
C LEU A 62 7.04 18.25 4.65
N LEU A 63 5.75 18.23 4.36
CA LEU A 63 5.19 17.54 3.20
C LEU A 63 4.08 18.39 2.54
N PRO A 64 4.46 19.49 1.86
CA PRO A 64 3.49 20.40 1.26
C PRO A 64 2.62 19.75 0.18
N GLN A 65 3.09 18.68 -0.46
CA GLN A 65 2.34 17.91 -1.46
C GLN A 65 1.03 17.33 -0.92
N LEU A 66 0.96 17.07 0.39
CA LEU A 66 -0.19 16.45 1.07
C LEU A 66 -0.84 17.39 2.09
N ALA A 67 -0.62 18.70 1.96
CA ALA A 67 -1.16 19.69 2.88
C ALA A 67 -2.71 19.75 2.91
N ASP A 68 -3.34 19.30 1.83
CA ASP A 68 -4.78 19.28 1.59
C ASP A 68 -5.44 17.92 1.92
N THR A 69 -4.74 17.05 2.65
CA THR A 69 -5.23 15.68 2.95
C THR A 69 -6.63 15.67 3.57
N ALA A 70 -6.98 16.62 4.44
CA ALA A 70 -8.30 16.66 5.05
C ALA A 70 -9.42 16.89 4.02
N GLU A 71 -9.20 17.78 3.05
CA GLU A 71 -10.15 18.05 1.97
C GLU A 71 -10.25 16.86 1.02
N VAL A 72 -9.13 16.18 0.74
CA VAL A 72 -9.11 14.97 -0.08
C VAL A 72 -9.88 13.85 0.59
N VAL A 73 -9.67 13.61 1.90
CA VAL A 73 -10.44 12.63 2.69
C VAL A 73 -11.94 12.96 2.65
N ALA A 74 -12.30 14.22 2.91
CA ALA A 74 -13.71 14.64 2.89
C ALA A 74 -14.38 14.35 1.54
N PHE A 75 -13.67 14.60 0.43
CA PHE A 75 -14.15 14.24 -0.91
C PHE A 75 -14.23 12.73 -1.12
N ALA A 76 -13.15 11.99 -0.85
CA ALA A 76 -13.07 10.54 -1.07
C ALA A 76 -14.15 9.77 -0.30
N ARG A 77 -14.50 10.26 0.89
CA ARG A 77 -15.62 9.76 1.71
C ARG A 77 -16.98 9.84 1.03
N THR A 78 -17.15 10.69 0.04
CA THR A 78 -18.40 10.78 -0.72
C THR A 78 -18.55 9.69 -1.79
N ILE A 79 -17.49 8.95 -2.08
CA ILE A 79 -17.48 7.91 -3.11
C ILE A 79 -17.98 6.59 -2.51
N PRO A 80 -19.12 6.06 -2.97
CA PRO A 80 -19.68 4.83 -2.43
C PRO A 80 -18.74 3.64 -2.64
N GLY A 81 -18.57 2.81 -1.61
CA GLY A 81 -17.77 1.59 -1.68
C GLY A 81 -16.25 1.79 -1.60
N LEU A 82 -15.76 3.04 -1.57
CA LEU A 82 -14.33 3.32 -1.44
C LEU A 82 -13.89 3.29 0.03
N THR A 83 -12.91 2.46 0.34
CA THR A 83 -12.16 2.52 1.60
C THR A 83 -11.10 3.63 1.50
N VAL A 84 -11.25 4.65 2.35
CA VAL A 84 -10.34 5.80 2.41
C VAL A 84 -9.29 5.54 3.46
N ALA A 85 -8.07 5.25 3.04
CA ALA A 85 -6.91 5.05 3.91
C ALA A 85 -6.04 6.31 3.98
N VAL A 86 -5.36 6.50 5.10
CA VAL A 86 -4.39 7.60 5.30
C VAL A 86 -3.23 7.15 6.17
N LEU A 87 -2.05 7.74 5.94
CA LEU A 87 -0.89 7.56 6.81
C LEU A 87 -0.84 8.62 7.89
N VAL A 88 -0.51 8.23 9.11
CA VAL A 88 -0.31 9.15 10.24
C VAL A 88 1.08 8.97 10.85
N PRO A 89 1.85 10.05 11.07
CA PRO A 89 3.20 9.93 11.61
C PRO A 89 3.21 9.78 13.14
N ASN A 90 2.11 10.09 13.83
CA ASN A 90 2.02 10.17 15.28
C ASN A 90 0.56 10.36 15.75
N PHE A 91 0.38 10.45 17.07
CA PHE A 91 -0.92 10.62 17.74
C PHE A 91 -1.72 11.84 17.22
N LYS A 92 -1.08 13.01 17.03
CA LYS A 92 -1.77 14.19 16.48
C LYS A 92 -2.27 13.99 15.05
N GLY A 93 -1.48 13.26 14.25
CA GLY A 93 -1.93 12.86 12.91
C GLY A 93 -3.15 11.94 12.97
N ALA A 94 -3.16 11.02 13.93
CA ALA A 94 -4.31 10.11 14.13
C ALA A 94 -5.57 10.88 14.58
N GLU A 95 -5.45 11.85 15.50
CA GLU A 95 -6.58 12.72 15.87
C GLU A 95 -7.16 13.44 14.64
N ALA A 96 -6.30 13.99 13.78
CA ALA A 96 -6.72 14.68 12.57
C ALA A 96 -7.35 13.72 11.54
N ALA A 97 -6.81 12.52 11.38
CA ALA A 97 -7.34 11.49 10.49
C ALA A 97 -8.74 11.02 10.92
N ILE A 98 -8.92 10.79 12.22
CA ILE A 98 -10.21 10.44 12.82
C ILE A 98 -11.21 11.58 12.62
N ALA A 99 -10.82 12.82 12.90
CA ALA A 99 -11.68 14.01 12.70
C ALA A 99 -12.08 14.20 11.24
N ALA A 100 -11.19 13.86 10.29
CA ALA A 100 -11.50 13.87 8.85
C ALA A 100 -12.39 12.69 8.43
N GLY A 101 -12.52 11.65 9.25
CA GLY A 101 -13.36 10.49 9.01
C GLY A 101 -12.70 9.41 8.15
N ALA A 102 -11.38 9.25 8.19
CA ALA A 102 -10.68 8.17 7.50
C ALA A 102 -11.23 6.80 7.91
N HIS A 103 -11.32 5.86 6.95
CA HIS A 103 -11.77 4.49 7.23
C HIS A 103 -10.65 3.61 7.76
N LYS A 104 -9.42 3.87 7.31
CA LYS A 104 -8.22 3.13 7.72
C LYS A 104 -7.08 4.12 8.01
N ILE A 105 -6.34 3.83 9.06
CA ILE A 105 -5.19 4.64 9.51
C ILE A 105 -3.97 3.72 9.57
N THR A 106 -2.90 4.09 8.89
CA THR A 106 -1.63 3.37 8.94
C THR A 106 -0.58 4.20 9.69
N ILE A 107 0.05 3.61 10.72
CA ILE A 107 1.22 4.17 11.38
C ILE A 107 2.48 3.45 10.88
N PRO A 108 3.49 4.17 10.32
CA PRO A 108 4.72 3.54 9.85
C PRO A 108 5.67 3.28 11.01
N LEU A 109 6.18 2.05 11.11
CA LEU A 109 7.28 1.67 11.99
C LEU A 109 8.41 1.07 11.16
N SER A 110 9.55 1.77 11.07
CA SER A 110 10.71 1.19 10.38
C SER A 110 11.36 0.09 11.23
N THR A 111 11.56 -1.08 10.63
CA THR A 111 12.25 -2.19 11.29
C THR A 111 13.76 -1.93 11.49
N SER A 112 14.33 -0.99 10.73
CA SER A 112 15.64 -0.39 10.98
C SER A 112 15.47 0.78 11.94
N GLU A 113 16.07 0.71 13.13
CA GLU A 113 15.94 1.80 14.11
C GLU A 113 16.66 3.07 13.65
N THR A 114 17.80 2.92 12.96
CA THR A 114 18.51 4.04 12.33
C THR A 114 17.62 4.77 11.32
N HIS A 115 16.85 4.02 10.51
CA HIS A 115 15.90 4.63 9.58
C HIS A 115 14.73 5.28 10.33
N SER A 116 14.20 4.66 11.38
CA SER A 116 13.13 5.22 12.21
C SER A 116 13.55 6.58 12.81
N LEU A 117 14.75 6.66 13.37
CA LEU A 117 15.30 7.90 13.93
C LEU A 117 15.47 9.00 12.87
N LYS A 118 15.86 8.64 11.64
CA LYS A 118 15.97 9.61 10.52
C LYS A 118 14.61 10.06 9.99
N ASN A 119 13.67 9.13 9.84
CA ASN A 119 12.38 9.36 9.20
C ASN A 119 11.38 10.06 10.12
N VAL A 120 11.15 9.49 11.30
CA VAL A 120 10.14 9.98 12.26
C VAL A 120 10.71 10.49 13.57
N ARG A 121 12.05 10.45 13.73
CA ARG A 121 12.78 10.86 14.94
C ARG A 121 12.32 10.15 16.21
N ARG A 122 11.99 8.87 16.08
CA ARG A 122 11.51 8.00 17.16
C ARG A 122 12.26 6.67 17.16
N THR A 123 12.51 6.15 18.35
CA THR A 123 12.96 4.76 18.56
C THR A 123 11.81 3.79 18.35
N HIS A 124 12.11 2.49 18.22
CA HIS A 124 11.07 1.44 18.17
C HIS A 124 10.14 1.51 19.38
N ALA A 125 10.70 1.65 20.59
CA ALA A 125 9.90 1.73 21.83
C ALA A 125 8.95 2.93 21.83
N GLN A 126 9.41 4.09 21.33
CA GLN A 126 8.57 5.28 21.21
C GLN A 126 7.46 5.11 20.18
N MET A 127 7.73 4.46 19.04
CA MET A 127 6.70 4.21 18.01
C MET A 127 5.64 3.21 18.49
N ILE A 128 6.05 2.18 19.25
CA ILE A 128 5.11 1.23 19.85
C ILE A 128 4.23 1.90 20.91
N GLU A 129 4.81 2.77 21.73
CA GLU A 129 4.03 3.55 22.71
C GLU A 129 3.06 4.52 22.01
N GLU A 130 3.48 5.17 20.94
CA GLU A 130 2.62 6.00 20.09
C GLU A 130 1.45 5.18 19.51
N SER A 131 1.75 3.98 19.00
CA SER A 131 0.71 3.05 18.48
C SER A 131 -0.28 2.65 19.57
N ARG A 132 0.18 2.40 20.79
CA ARG A 132 -0.68 2.09 21.94
C ARG A 132 -1.65 3.24 22.26
N GLN A 133 -1.15 4.48 22.28
CA GLN A 133 -1.97 5.67 22.53
C GLN A 133 -3.02 5.88 21.42
N ILE A 134 -2.64 5.69 20.16
CA ILE A 134 -3.57 5.76 19.02
C ILE A 134 -4.64 4.67 19.13
N ALA A 135 -4.27 3.44 19.46
CA ALA A 135 -5.22 2.35 19.64
C ALA A 135 -6.21 2.62 20.81
N GLU A 136 -5.75 3.24 21.90
CA GLU A 136 -6.61 3.67 23.00
C GLU A 136 -7.59 4.76 22.56
N LEU A 137 -7.12 5.76 21.79
CA LEU A 137 -7.96 6.79 21.21
C LEU A 137 -9.04 6.17 20.33
N ILE A 138 -8.69 5.28 19.41
CA ILE A 138 -9.64 4.60 18.52
C ILE A 138 -10.67 3.80 19.34
N ARG A 139 -10.23 3.06 20.36
CA ARG A 139 -11.14 2.29 21.23
C ARG A 139 -12.10 3.15 22.00
N SER A 140 -11.77 4.41 22.30
CA SER A 140 -12.66 5.35 23.00
C SER A 140 -13.82 5.84 22.13
N LEU A 141 -13.74 5.67 20.81
CA LEU A 141 -14.79 6.08 19.88
C LEU A 141 -15.96 5.07 19.85
N PRO A 142 -17.17 5.51 19.44
CA PRO A 142 -18.25 4.60 19.09
C PRO A 142 -17.78 3.58 18.02
N VAL A 143 -18.26 2.35 18.10
CA VAL A 143 -17.78 1.23 17.27
C VAL A 143 -17.88 1.54 15.78
N ASP A 144 -18.96 2.18 15.36
CA ASP A 144 -19.25 2.58 13.98
C ASP A 144 -18.39 3.74 13.45
N GLN A 145 -17.63 4.40 14.34
CA GLN A 145 -16.73 5.51 14.00
C GLN A 145 -15.25 5.12 14.08
N ARG A 146 -14.94 3.89 14.45
CA ARG A 146 -13.56 3.42 14.60
C ARG A 146 -12.93 3.15 13.23
N PRO A 147 -11.87 3.87 12.86
CA PRO A 147 -11.09 3.45 11.70
C PRO A 147 -10.38 2.13 12.00
N LYS A 148 -10.12 1.34 10.96
CA LYS A 148 -9.18 0.21 11.05
C LYS A 148 -7.78 0.74 11.29
N PHE A 149 -7.00 0.10 12.15
CA PHE A 149 -5.68 0.58 12.54
C PHE A 149 -4.60 -0.41 12.15
N GLU A 150 -3.76 -0.01 11.20
CA GLU A 150 -2.66 -0.81 10.68
C GLU A 150 -1.30 -0.31 11.19
N GLY A 151 -0.43 -1.24 11.57
CA GLY A 151 0.99 -1.02 11.81
C GLY A 151 1.81 -1.38 10.57
N GLY A 152 2.25 -0.39 9.79
CA GLY A 152 3.06 -0.61 8.58
C GLY A 152 4.54 -0.80 8.91
N LEU A 153 5.07 -2.03 8.76
CA LEU A 153 6.48 -2.36 9.02
C LEU A 153 7.33 -2.02 7.79
N SER A 154 7.90 -0.81 7.75
CA SER A 154 8.79 -0.38 6.68
C SER A 154 10.21 -0.93 6.83
N THR A 155 10.98 -0.99 5.75
CA THR A 155 12.33 -1.59 5.66
C THR A 155 12.39 -3.06 6.08
N ALA A 156 11.28 -3.80 5.97
CA ALA A 156 11.16 -5.17 6.49
C ALA A 156 12.11 -6.18 5.82
N PHE A 157 12.54 -5.91 4.59
CA PHE A 157 13.40 -6.79 3.81
C PHE A 157 14.85 -6.30 3.71
N GLY A 158 15.15 -5.14 4.29
CA GLY A 158 16.46 -4.53 4.27
C GLY A 158 16.39 -3.01 4.27
N CYS A 159 17.49 -2.36 4.64
CA CYS A 159 17.59 -0.92 4.83
C CYS A 159 18.86 -0.37 4.19
N THR A 160 18.75 0.76 3.49
CA THR A 160 19.91 1.43 2.89
C THR A 160 20.88 2.01 3.93
N LEU A 161 20.48 2.13 5.19
CA LEU A 161 21.30 2.67 6.29
C LEU A 161 21.91 1.58 7.16
N GLU A 162 21.18 0.47 7.41
CA GLU A 162 21.66 -0.63 8.26
C GLU A 162 22.06 -1.89 7.44
N GLY A 163 21.69 -1.96 6.17
CA GLY A 163 21.87 -3.14 5.35
C GLY A 163 20.83 -4.20 5.66
N ILE A 164 21.29 -5.36 6.11
CA ILE A 164 20.42 -6.51 6.43
C ILE A 164 19.60 -6.21 7.68
N VAL A 165 18.29 -6.45 7.59
CA VAL A 165 17.37 -6.45 8.72
C VAL A 165 17.07 -7.91 9.08
N PRO A 166 17.39 -8.36 10.32
CA PRO A 166 17.11 -9.73 10.74
C PRO A 166 15.58 -10.00 10.76
N PRO A 167 15.11 -11.11 10.17
CA PRO A 167 13.69 -11.48 10.18
C PRO A 167 13.09 -11.55 11.58
N GLU A 168 13.87 -11.96 12.57
CA GLU A 168 13.45 -12.05 13.97
C GLU A 168 13.09 -10.68 14.56
N ARG A 169 13.77 -9.61 14.13
CA ARG A 169 13.44 -8.24 14.52
C ARG A 169 12.09 -7.82 13.93
N VAL A 170 11.84 -8.15 12.67
CA VAL A 170 10.56 -7.83 12.01
C VAL A 170 9.42 -8.53 12.72
N VAL A 171 9.57 -9.83 13.03
CA VAL A 171 8.58 -10.62 13.77
C VAL A 171 8.31 -10.01 15.14
N ALA A 172 9.36 -9.68 15.91
CA ALA A 172 9.21 -9.09 17.24
C ALA A 172 8.48 -7.74 17.22
N LEU A 173 8.73 -6.90 16.19
CA LEU A 173 8.06 -5.62 16.02
C LEU A 173 6.60 -5.79 15.57
N ALA A 174 6.30 -6.78 14.72
CA ALA A 174 4.93 -7.14 14.36
C ALA A 174 4.12 -7.55 15.60
N GLU A 175 4.65 -8.45 16.43
CA GLU A 175 4.01 -8.83 17.69
C GLU A 175 3.81 -7.63 18.62
N ALA A 176 4.80 -6.73 18.70
CA ALA A 176 4.71 -5.57 19.58
C ALA A 176 3.62 -4.59 19.10
N LEU A 177 3.45 -4.37 17.79
CA LEU A 177 2.37 -3.56 17.23
C LEU A 177 0.99 -4.18 17.50
N MET A 178 0.84 -5.48 17.30
CA MET A 178 -0.41 -6.19 17.63
C MET A 178 -0.75 -6.06 19.13
N LYS A 179 0.25 -6.25 20.00
CA LYS A 179 0.08 -6.06 21.45
C LYS A 179 -0.23 -4.61 21.82
N ALA A 180 0.27 -3.64 21.09
CA ALA A 180 -0.05 -2.22 21.25
C ALA A 180 -1.50 -1.89 20.84
N GLY A 181 -2.15 -2.76 20.08
CA GLY A 181 -3.56 -2.67 19.72
C GLY A 181 -3.82 -2.29 18.26
N CYS A 182 -2.85 -2.49 17.37
CA CYS A 182 -3.13 -2.51 15.93
C CYS A 182 -4.07 -3.67 15.60
N ASP A 183 -4.97 -3.48 14.66
CA ASP A 183 -5.88 -4.52 14.15
C ASP A 183 -5.14 -5.47 13.21
N GLU A 184 -4.13 -4.92 12.52
CA GLU A 184 -3.32 -5.65 11.55
C GLU A 184 -1.92 -5.03 11.39
N VAL A 185 -1.03 -5.77 10.73
CA VAL A 185 0.30 -5.28 10.32
C VAL A 185 0.52 -5.52 8.83
N GLY A 186 1.23 -4.62 8.15
CA GLY A 186 1.68 -4.75 6.78
C GLY A 186 3.20 -4.85 6.68
N LEU A 187 3.74 -5.52 5.66
CA LEU A 187 5.18 -5.61 5.41
C LEU A 187 5.56 -4.79 4.19
N SER A 188 6.54 -3.88 4.34
CA SER A 188 6.96 -3.01 3.24
C SER A 188 8.42 -3.23 2.84
N ASP A 189 8.64 -3.45 1.55
CA ASP A 189 9.95 -3.43 0.90
C ASP A 189 10.35 -2.01 0.48
N THR A 190 10.44 -1.12 1.44
CA THR A 190 10.69 0.32 1.27
C THR A 190 11.91 0.62 0.39
N THR A 191 12.88 -0.27 0.35
CA THR A 191 14.17 -0.05 -0.34
C THR A 191 14.34 -0.93 -1.58
N GLY A 192 13.36 -1.75 -1.89
CA GLY A 192 13.43 -2.71 -3.00
C GLY A 192 14.53 -3.75 -2.83
N TYR A 193 14.77 -4.21 -1.60
CA TYR A 193 15.78 -5.24 -1.28
C TYR A 193 15.20 -6.65 -1.28
N ALA A 194 13.88 -6.78 -1.25
CA ALA A 194 13.21 -8.06 -1.21
C ALA A 194 13.49 -8.92 -2.46
N ASN A 195 13.54 -10.21 -2.24
CA ASN A 195 13.49 -11.22 -3.29
C ASN A 195 12.43 -12.28 -2.95
N PRO A 196 11.99 -13.09 -3.93
CA PRO A 196 10.89 -14.05 -3.73
C PRO A 196 11.09 -15.02 -2.56
N THR A 197 12.32 -15.45 -2.29
CA THR A 197 12.63 -16.36 -1.18
C THR A 197 12.44 -15.67 0.16
N GLN A 198 12.93 -14.43 0.30
CA GLN A 198 12.77 -13.63 1.52
C GLN A 198 11.30 -13.30 1.78
N VAL A 199 10.52 -12.95 0.75
CA VAL A 199 9.08 -12.68 0.88
C VAL A 199 8.37 -13.89 1.47
N LYS A 200 8.58 -15.07 0.89
CA LYS A 200 7.95 -16.31 1.37
C LYS A 200 8.34 -16.68 2.80
N ASP A 201 9.61 -16.52 3.16
CA ASP A 201 10.09 -16.82 4.51
C ASP A 201 9.52 -15.85 5.54
N LEU A 202 9.63 -14.54 5.28
CA LEU A 202 9.20 -13.52 6.23
C LEU A 202 7.68 -13.54 6.46
N VAL A 203 6.88 -13.67 5.40
CA VAL A 203 5.41 -13.80 5.50
C VAL A 203 5.02 -14.97 6.40
N LYS A 204 5.63 -16.15 6.19
CA LYS A 204 5.36 -17.33 7.02
C LYS A 204 5.70 -17.10 8.48
N ARG A 205 6.86 -16.49 8.77
CA ARG A 205 7.31 -16.21 10.15
C ARG A 205 6.39 -15.20 10.85
N VAL A 206 6.05 -14.11 10.16
CA VAL A 206 5.17 -13.08 10.75
C VAL A 206 3.77 -13.67 11.01
N ARG A 207 3.17 -14.38 10.04
CA ARG A 207 1.87 -15.04 10.25
C ARG A 207 1.87 -16.05 11.39
N ALA A 208 2.95 -16.81 11.55
CA ALA A 208 3.08 -17.74 12.66
C ALA A 208 3.08 -17.03 14.03
N ALA A 209 3.57 -15.80 14.09
CA ALA A 209 3.66 -15.02 15.34
C ALA A 209 2.40 -14.22 15.64
N VAL A 210 1.80 -13.56 14.63
CA VAL A 210 0.68 -12.64 14.85
C VAL A 210 -0.69 -13.22 14.46
N GLY A 211 -0.71 -14.35 13.77
CA GLY A 211 -1.91 -14.97 13.22
C GLY A 211 -2.07 -14.70 11.71
N GLU A 212 -2.74 -15.63 11.04
CA GLU A 212 -2.84 -15.64 9.58
C GLU A 212 -3.54 -14.39 9.02
N HIS A 213 -4.59 -13.93 9.69
CA HIS A 213 -5.40 -12.80 9.26
C HIS A 213 -4.90 -11.44 9.74
N ALA A 214 -3.90 -11.42 10.60
CA ALA A 214 -3.34 -10.18 11.15
C ALA A 214 -2.28 -9.55 10.23
N LEU A 215 -1.78 -10.26 9.24
CA LEU A 215 -0.92 -9.71 8.19
C LEU A 215 -1.80 -9.26 7.02
N SER A 216 -1.99 -7.93 6.90
CA SER A 216 -2.92 -7.31 5.94
C SER A 216 -2.47 -7.48 4.49
N GLY A 217 -1.18 -7.24 4.20
CA GLY A 217 -0.70 -7.25 2.83
C GLY A 217 0.79 -6.96 2.71
N LEU A 218 1.21 -6.79 1.47
CA LEU A 218 2.58 -6.45 1.08
C LEU A 218 2.62 -5.14 0.31
N HIS A 219 3.47 -4.23 0.76
CA HIS A 219 3.87 -3.04 0.04
C HIS A 219 5.25 -3.30 -0.60
N LEU A 220 5.29 -3.37 -1.92
CA LEU A 220 6.47 -3.82 -2.66
C LEU A 220 7.01 -2.72 -3.58
N HIS A 221 8.34 -2.54 -3.55
CA HIS A 221 9.03 -1.63 -4.46
C HIS A 221 9.69 -2.36 -5.61
N ASN A 222 9.66 -1.74 -6.78
CA ASN A 222 10.24 -2.27 -8.02
C ASN A 222 11.64 -1.73 -8.32
N THR A 223 12.32 -1.18 -7.33
CA THR A 223 13.63 -0.52 -7.45
C THR A 223 14.68 -1.36 -8.20
N ARG A 224 14.62 -2.70 -8.11
CA ARG A 224 15.51 -3.65 -8.80
C ARG A 224 14.78 -4.57 -9.77
N GLY A 225 13.56 -4.20 -10.18
CA GLY A 225 12.78 -4.99 -11.12
C GLY A 225 12.21 -6.30 -10.56
N LEU A 226 12.18 -6.47 -9.24
CA LEU A 226 11.68 -7.69 -8.59
C LEU A 226 10.26 -7.55 -8.03
N GLY A 227 9.63 -6.40 -8.20
CA GLY A 227 8.33 -6.11 -7.59
C GLY A 227 7.27 -7.16 -7.91
N LEU A 228 6.99 -7.42 -9.19
CA LEU A 228 5.99 -8.41 -9.60
C LEU A 228 6.40 -9.86 -9.27
N ALA A 229 7.71 -10.18 -9.29
CA ALA A 229 8.18 -11.49 -8.85
C ALA A 229 7.94 -11.69 -7.35
N ASN A 230 8.05 -10.63 -6.56
CA ASN A 230 7.73 -10.65 -5.13
C ASN A 230 6.21 -10.75 -4.88
N VAL A 231 5.37 -10.14 -5.73
CA VAL A 231 3.91 -10.36 -5.72
C VAL A 231 3.60 -11.85 -5.90
N MET A 232 4.19 -12.49 -6.92
CA MET A 232 4.02 -13.93 -7.15
C MET A 232 4.41 -14.76 -5.93
N ALA A 233 5.52 -14.41 -5.29
CA ALA A 233 5.95 -15.09 -4.06
C ALA A 233 4.98 -14.88 -2.89
N GLY A 234 4.39 -13.69 -2.78
CA GLY A 234 3.33 -13.38 -1.82
C GLY A 234 2.08 -14.23 -2.04
N LEU A 235 1.61 -14.30 -3.29
CA LEU A 235 0.48 -15.13 -3.69
C LEU A 235 0.69 -16.61 -3.34
N GLU A 236 1.88 -17.17 -3.59
CA GLU A 236 2.23 -18.56 -3.26
C GLU A 236 2.13 -18.89 -1.76
N VAL A 237 2.22 -17.88 -0.90
CA VAL A 237 2.07 -18.02 0.57
C VAL A 237 0.75 -17.45 1.08
N GLY A 238 -0.20 -17.18 0.17
CA GLY A 238 -1.58 -16.82 0.50
C GLY A 238 -1.80 -15.33 0.84
N ILE A 239 -0.89 -14.44 0.47
CA ILE A 239 -1.17 -12.99 0.49
C ILE A 239 -2.09 -12.67 -0.69
N THR A 240 -3.12 -11.89 -0.43
CA THR A 240 -4.11 -11.46 -1.44
C THR A 240 -4.23 -9.94 -1.56
N THR A 241 -3.55 -9.18 -0.72
CA THR A 241 -3.55 -7.72 -0.77
C THR A 241 -2.14 -7.20 -1.10
N PHE A 242 -2.05 -6.38 -2.12
CA PHE A 242 -0.80 -5.77 -2.57
C PHE A 242 -1.00 -4.27 -2.79
N ASP A 243 -0.12 -3.48 -2.19
CA ASP A 243 -0.06 -2.06 -2.42
C ASP A 243 0.68 -1.77 -3.72
N SER A 244 0.14 -0.86 -4.50
CA SER A 244 0.71 -0.42 -5.77
C SER A 244 0.51 1.08 -5.96
N SER A 245 1.03 1.64 -7.02
CA SER A 245 0.81 3.05 -7.36
C SER A 245 0.57 3.22 -8.85
N LEU A 246 -0.46 3.95 -9.21
CA LEU A 246 -0.74 4.27 -10.61
C LEU A 246 0.45 4.98 -11.24
N GLY A 247 0.90 4.47 -12.38
CA GLY A 247 2.11 4.97 -13.05
C GLY A 247 3.41 4.73 -12.29
N GLY A 248 3.42 3.88 -11.24
CA GLY A 248 4.60 3.61 -10.43
C GLY A 248 5.14 4.86 -9.72
N LEU A 249 4.30 5.87 -9.49
CA LEU A 249 4.67 7.05 -8.72
C LEU A 249 5.15 6.63 -7.32
N GLY A 250 6.10 7.34 -6.76
CA GLY A 250 6.67 7.01 -5.46
C GLY A 250 8.10 6.49 -5.56
N GLY A 251 8.96 7.22 -6.29
CA GLY A 251 10.38 6.92 -6.40
C GLY A 251 11.04 6.82 -5.04
N CYS A 252 11.95 5.86 -4.88
CA CYS A 252 12.74 5.78 -3.67
C CYS A 252 13.78 6.92 -3.67
N PRO A 253 13.74 7.88 -2.73
CA PRO A 253 14.71 8.96 -2.67
C PRO A 253 16.15 8.45 -2.47
N PHE A 254 16.31 7.18 -2.10
CA PHE A 254 17.59 6.50 -1.91
C PHE A 254 18.06 5.69 -3.13
N ALA A 255 17.28 5.69 -4.22
CA ALA A 255 17.63 5.01 -5.48
C ALA A 255 17.18 5.87 -6.67
N PRO A 256 17.93 6.93 -7.03
CA PRO A 256 17.61 7.78 -8.16
C PRO A 256 17.46 6.97 -9.47
N GLY A 257 16.41 7.23 -10.23
CA GLY A 257 16.12 6.56 -11.51
C GLY A 257 15.44 5.19 -11.40
N ALA A 258 15.04 4.78 -10.20
CA ALA A 258 14.24 3.57 -9.99
C ALA A 258 12.76 3.95 -9.86
N SER A 259 11.87 3.19 -10.53
CA SER A 259 10.46 3.18 -10.17
C SER A 259 10.36 2.81 -8.68
N GLY A 260 9.55 3.54 -7.92
CA GLY A 260 9.36 3.25 -6.51
C GLY A 260 8.43 2.05 -6.33
N ASN A 261 7.15 2.33 -6.16
CA ASN A 261 6.10 1.32 -6.03
C ASN A 261 5.99 0.44 -7.29
N ILE A 262 5.49 -0.78 -7.12
CA ILE A 262 5.00 -1.54 -8.27
C ILE A 262 3.88 -0.76 -8.96
N VAL A 263 3.82 -0.88 -10.28
CA VAL A 263 2.85 -0.16 -11.12
C VAL A 263 1.49 -0.84 -11.02
N THR A 264 0.45 -0.11 -10.65
CA THR A 264 -0.90 -0.65 -10.50
C THR A 264 -1.41 -1.30 -11.79
N GLU A 265 -1.18 -0.65 -12.93
CA GLU A 265 -1.62 -1.16 -14.24
C GLU A 265 -0.94 -2.49 -14.61
N ASP A 266 0.36 -2.63 -14.31
CA ASP A 266 1.12 -3.86 -14.57
C ASP A 266 0.71 -4.98 -13.61
N LEU A 267 0.46 -4.65 -12.34
CA LEU A 267 -0.06 -5.57 -11.33
C LEU A 267 -1.43 -6.12 -11.74
N VAL A 268 -2.36 -5.24 -12.06
CA VAL A 268 -3.72 -5.61 -12.47
C VAL A 268 -3.69 -6.46 -13.75
N PHE A 269 -2.90 -6.05 -14.75
CA PHE A 269 -2.73 -6.85 -15.97
C PHE A 269 -2.22 -8.26 -15.68
N MET A 270 -1.19 -8.39 -14.85
CA MET A 270 -0.62 -9.69 -14.48
C MET A 270 -1.66 -10.57 -13.79
N LEU A 271 -2.37 -10.05 -12.79
CA LEU A 271 -3.37 -10.80 -12.03
C LEU A 271 -4.52 -11.26 -12.92
N GLU A 272 -5.10 -10.34 -13.72
CA GLU A 272 -6.20 -10.66 -14.64
C GLU A 272 -5.77 -11.67 -15.71
N ALA A 273 -4.56 -11.55 -16.28
CA ALA A 273 -4.02 -12.51 -17.24
C ALA A 273 -3.79 -13.91 -16.65
N MET A 274 -3.59 -14.00 -15.33
CA MET A 274 -3.47 -15.26 -14.58
C MET A 274 -4.83 -15.87 -14.21
N GLY A 275 -5.94 -15.21 -14.53
CA GLY A 275 -7.27 -15.65 -14.13
C GLY A 275 -7.64 -15.31 -12.69
N LEU A 276 -6.95 -14.34 -12.09
CA LEU A 276 -7.22 -13.84 -10.74
C LEU A 276 -8.03 -12.55 -10.84
N PRO A 277 -9.32 -12.56 -10.52
CA PRO A 277 -10.14 -11.37 -10.67
C PRO A 277 -9.74 -10.31 -9.64
N THR A 278 -9.48 -9.09 -10.12
CA THR A 278 -9.18 -7.94 -9.26
C THR A 278 -10.41 -7.06 -9.01
N GLY A 279 -11.45 -7.24 -9.81
CA GLY A 279 -12.61 -6.33 -9.83
C GLY A 279 -12.34 -4.99 -10.53
N ILE A 280 -11.14 -4.80 -11.08
CA ILE A 280 -10.73 -3.55 -11.72
C ILE A 280 -10.91 -3.63 -13.24
N ASP A 281 -11.60 -2.65 -13.79
CA ASP A 281 -11.72 -2.41 -15.25
C ASP A 281 -10.40 -1.84 -15.78
N LEU A 282 -9.51 -2.70 -16.25
CA LEU A 282 -8.18 -2.32 -16.68
C LEU A 282 -8.16 -1.27 -17.81
N PRO A 283 -9.00 -1.32 -18.84
CA PRO A 283 -9.15 -0.22 -19.80
C PRO A 283 -9.44 1.14 -19.16
N LYS A 284 -10.37 1.20 -18.21
CA LYS A 284 -10.66 2.44 -17.48
C LYS A 284 -9.48 2.88 -16.62
N LEU A 285 -8.81 1.95 -15.94
CA LEU A 285 -7.62 2.25 -15.15
C LEU A 285 -6.51 2.87 -16.01
N LEU A 286 -6.27 2.33 -17.22
CA LEU A 286 -5.31 2.88 -18.16
C LEU A 286 -5.66 4.31 -18.59
N ASP A 287 -6.95 4.64 -18.69
CA ASP A 287 -7.40 6.00 -19.03
C ASP A 287 -7.14 7.02 -17.90
N VAL A 288 -7.08 6.59 -16.62
CA VAL A 288 -6.79 7.47 -15.47
C VAL A 288 -5.43 8.15 -15.62
N ARG A 289 -4.45 7.51 -16.26
CA ARG A 289 -3.10 8.09 -16.51
C ARG A 289 -3.14 9.44 -17.21
N ARG A 290 -4.19 9.73 -17.98
CA ARG A 290 -4.35 11.03 -18.65
C ARG A 290 -4.49 12.16 -17.63
N ILE A 291 -5.13 11.90 -16.48
CA ILE A 291 -5.25 12.87 -15.39
C ILE A 291 -3.89 13.16 -14.79
N LEU A 292 -3.11 12.11 -14.53
CA LEU A 292 -1.75 12.24 -14.00
C LEU A 292 -0.85 13.03 -14.97
N LYS A 293 -0.82 12.64 -16.24
CA LYS A 293 -0.01 13.33 -17.27
C LYS A 293 -0.37 14.82 -17.42
N ALA A 294 -1.66 15.14 -17.29
CA ALA A 294 -2.11 16.53 -17.37
C ALA A 294 -1.72 17.34 -16.13
N ALA A 295 -1.81 16.74 -14.95
CA ALA A 295 -1.52 17.41 -13.67
C ALA A 295 -0.02 17.42 -13.32
N LEU A 296 0.72 16.43 -13.80
CA LEU A 296 2.15 16.20 -13.51
C LEU A 296 2.94 16.04 -14.83
N PRO A 297 2.98 17.06 -15.70
CA PRO A 297 3.55 16.94 -17.06
C PRO A 297 5.06 16.68 -17.09
N ASN A 298 5.77 16.96 -16.00
CA ASN A 298 7.22 16.82 -15.88
C ASN A 298 7.63 15.61 -15.03
N ASP A 299 6.68 14.88 -14.47
CA ASP A 299 6.96 13.68 -13.68
C ASP A 299 6.86 12.43 -14.55
N GLU A 300 7.82 11.53 -14.37
CA GLU A 300 7.86 10.28 -15.13
C GLU A 300 6.81 9.30 -14.60
N LEU A 301 6.04 8.73 -15.49
CA LEU A 301 5.09 7.64 -15.21
C LEU A 301 5.64 6.36 -15.82
N TYR A 302 5.83 5.36 -14.98
CA TYR A 302 6.32 4.04 -15.37
C TYR A 302 5.16 3.10 -15.72
N GLY A 303 5.48 1.96 -16.31
CA GLY A 303 4.55 0.86 -16.59
C GLY A 303 4.74 0.28 -17.97
N PHE A 304 4.83 -1.04 -18.06
CA PHE A 304 4.98 -1.75 -19.33
C PHE A 304 3.63 -1.91 -20.04
N THR A 305 2.57 -2.20 -19.29
CA THR A 305 1.22 -2.41 -19.82
C THR A 305 0.66 -1.15 -20.49
N PRO A 306 0.79 0.06 -19.90
CA PRO A 306 0.36 1.28 -20.56
C PRO A 306 1.10 1.59 -21.87
N ASP A 307 2.38 1.21 -21.96
CA ASP A 307 3.22 1.49 -23.13
C ASP A 307 3.01 0.46 -24.24
N ALA A 308 2.85 -0.81 -23.88
CA ALA A 308 2.66 -1.90 -24.84
C ALA A 308 1.20 -2.05 -25.30
N GLY A 309 0.23 -1.60 -24.49
CA GLY A 309 -1.19 -1.90 -24.67
C GLY A 309 -1.54 -3.33 -24.30
N LEU A 310 -2.84 -3.63 -24.31
CA LEU A 310 -3.33 -4.98 -24.03
C LEU A 310 -3.11 -5.91 -25.22
N PRO A 311 -2.75 -7.19 -24.99
CA PRO A 311 -2.62 -8.17 -26.06
C PRO A 311 -3.93 -8.35 -26.85
N LEU A 312 -3.83 -8.62 -28.15
CA LEU A 312 -5.00 -8.92 -28.95
C LEU A 312 -5.75 -10.15 -28.40
N GLY A 313 -7.03 -9.96 -28.09
CA GLY A 313 -7.86 -11.00 -27.51
C GLY A 313 -7.70 -11.16 -25.99
N PHE A 314 -7.06 -10.22 -25.31
CA PHE A 314 -7.02 -10.21 -23.85
C PHE A 314 -8.43 -10.22 -23.27
N GLN A 315 -8.67 -11.11 -22.31
CA GLN A 315 -9.89 -11.20 -21.52
C GLN A 315 -9.51 -11.10 -20.05
N ALA A 316 -10.16 -10.19 -19.34
CA ALA A 316 -10.02 -10.10 -17.89
C ALA A 316 -10.62 -11.36 -17.23
N ALA A 317 -10.11 -11.70 -16.06
CA ALA A 317 -10.64 -12.77 -15.24
C ALA A 317 -12.10 -12.47 -14.88
N THR A 318 -12.94 -13.49 -14.93
CA THR A 318 -14.34 -13.37 -14.50
C THR A 318 -14.48 -13.81 -13.05
N SER A 319 -15.01 -12.94 -12.19
CA SER A 319 -15.35 -13.33 -10.82
C SER A 319 -16.35 -14.49 -10.88
N THR A 320 -15.95 -15.67 -10.44
CA THR A 320 -16.86 -16.81 -10.23
C THR A 320 -17.63 -16.60 -8.93
N VAL A 321 -18.39 -15.52 -8.82
CA VAL A 321 -19.43 -15.42 -7.80
C VAL A 321 -20.56 -16.34 -8.30
N GLY A 322 -20.64 -17.51 -7.67
CA GLY A 322 -21.59 -18.54 -8.02
C GLY A 322 -23.03 -18.01 -8.10
N VAL A 323 -23.60 -18.06 -9.29
CA VAL A 323 -25.04 -18.14 -9.44
C VAL A 323 -25.41 -19.57 -9.04
N SER A 324 -25.61 -19.79 -7.74
CA SER A 324 -26.39 -20.96 -7.28
C SER A 324 -27.84 -20.68 -7.67
N GLN A 325 -28.27 -21.41 -8.69
CA GLN A 325 -29.71 -21.57 -9.01
C GLN A 325 -30.45 -22.31 -7.87
#